data_4fd834d0e89f05cdb87cf5a24867c094
#
_entry.id   4fd834d0e89f05cdb87cf5a24867c094
#
_cell.length_a   1.000
_cell.length_b   1.000
_cell.length_c   1.000
_cell.angle_alpha   90.00
_cell.angle_beta   90.00
_cell.angle_gamma   90.00
#
_symmetry.space_group_name_H-M   'P 1'
#
loop_
_entity.id
_entity.type
_entity.pdbx_description
1 polymer ?
#
loop_
_entity_poly.entity_id
_entity_poly.type
_entity_poly.pdbx_seq_one_letter_code
_entity_poly.pdbx_strand_id
1 'polypeptide(L)'
;MEERTYLTVTALNKYIEKKFLLDPYLSEIYIKGEISNLKLHNNNNMYFSIKDENTRINAVWFGAKNLEFKDGDTVLIKSKVNFYYPRGEYNLLVMDIRKDRIGELYQKFLELKEKLEKEGLFAPQYKKSIPKFSQNIGVITAQTGAAIQDITRTIQRRFPIANINVYSTLVQGE
;
A
#
# COMPACT_ATOMS: atom_id res chain seq x y z
N MET A 1 -10.37 10.97 -58.86
CA MET A 1 -9.53 10.29 -57.86
C MET A 1 -9.21 11.34 -56.82
N GLU A 2 -9.69 11.14 -55.58
CA GLU A 2 -9.32 12.05 -54.48
C GLU A 2 -7.82 11.91 -54.22
N GLU A 3 -7.09 13.00 -54.29
CA GLU A 3 -5.65 13.06 -53.94
C GLU A 3 -5.55 12.81 -52.42
N ARG A 4 -5.11 11.60 -52.05
CA ARG A 4 -4.83 11.28 -50.65
C ARG A 4 -3.56 11.99 -50.18
N THR A 5 -3.66 12.87 -49.24
CA THR A 5 -2.51 13.51 -48.59
C THR A 5 -1.88 12.53 -47.60
N TYR A 6 -0.64 12.17 -47.80
CA TYR A 6 0.11 11.28 -46.91
C TYR A 6 0.90 12.09 -45.87
N LEU A 7 0.78 11.74 -44.60
CA LEU A 7 1.56 12.31 -43.51
C LEU A 7 2.90 11.58 -43.39
N THR A 8 3.95 12.29 -43.00
CA THR A 8 5.20 11.64 -42.58
C THR A 8 5.03 11.07 -41.15
N VAL A 9 5.85 10.06 -40.81
CA VAL A 9 5.85 9.47 -39.45
C VAL A 9 6.12 10.55 -38.40
N THR A 10 7.07 11.46 -38.69
CA THR A 10 7.39 12.59 -37.83
C THR A 10 6.18 13.51 -37.61
N ALA A 11 5.44 13.83 -38.66
CA ALA A 11 4.26 14.68 -38.56
C ALA A 11 3.16 14.02 -37.73
N LEU A 12 2.95 12.70 -37.90
CA LEU A 12 1.99 11.93 -37.11
C LEU A 12 2.37 11.92 -35.63
N ASN A 13 3.64 11.58 -35.30
CA ASN A 13 4.08 11.51 -33.91
C ASN A 13 4.03 12.88 -33.22
N LYS A 14 4.39 13.98 -33.89
CA LYS A 14 4.23 15.34 -33.38
C LYS A 14 2.76 15.71 -33.14
N TYR A 15 1.86 15.26 -34.01
CA TYR A 15 0.43 15.48 -33.83
C TYR A 15 -0.09 14.74 -32.57
N ILE A 16 0.32 13.48 -32.38
CA ILE A 16 -0.03 12.68 -31.20
C ILE A 16 0.53 13.33 -29.93
N GLU A 17 1.81 13.72 -29.93
CA GLU A 17 2.43 14.46 -28.81
C GLU A 17 1.61 15.68 -28.41
N LYS A 18 1.20 16.50 -29.41
CA LYS A 18 0.38 17.68 -29.15
C LYS A 18 -0.96 17.32 -28.54
N LYS A 19 -1.59 16.19 -28.92
CA LYS A 19 -2.85 15.72 -28.32
C LYS A 19 -2.67 15.33 -26.86
N PHE A 20 -1.58 14.63 -26.51
CA PHE A 20 -1.26 14.30 -25.13
C PHE A 20 -0.99 15.54 -24.28
N LEU A 21 -0.27 16.53 -24.81
CA LEU A 21 0.04 17.78 -24.10
C LEU A 21 -1.19 18.64 -23.84
N LEU A 22 -2.17 18.61 -24.72
CA LEU A 22 -3.40 19.40 -24.62
C LEU A 22 -4.49 18.75 -23.79
N ASP A 23 -4.32 17.47 -23.43
CA ASP A 23 -5.28 16.74 -22.61
C ASP A 23 -5.04 17.02 -21.12
N PRO A 24 -5.94 17.75 -20.44
CA PRO A 24 -5.77 18.09 -19.03
C PRO A 24 -5.81 16.84 -18.12
N TYR A 25 -6.51 15.77 -18.54
CA TYR A 25 -6.57 14.52 -17.77
C TYR A 25 -5.25 13.76 -17.76
N LEU A 26 -4.37 13.96 -18.74
CA LEU A 26 -3.07 13.32 -18.82
C LEU A 26 -1.94 14.14 -18.16
N SER A 27 -2.23 15.39 -17.81
CA SER A 27 -1.26 16.30 -17.17
C SER A 27 -0.99 15.99 -15.70
N GLU A 28 -1.96 15.41 -15.00
CA GLU A 28 -1.85 14.96 -13.62
C GLU A 28 -2.74 13.73 -13.40
N ILE A 29 -2.13 12.58 -13.19
CA ILE A 29 -2.81 11.31 -12.98
C ILE A 29 -2.29 10.61 -11.73
N TYR A 30 -3.15 9.86 -11.08
CA TYR A 30 -2.85 9.05 -9.91
C TYR A 30 -2.99 7.58 -10.29
N ILE A 31 -1.93 6.81 -10.12
CA ILE A 31 -1.87 5.40 -10.50
C ILE A 31 -1.46 4.56 -9.29
N LYS A 32 -2.14 3.44 -9.11
CA LYS A 32 -1.73 2.37 -8.20
C LYS A 32 -1.21 1.21 -9.04
N GLY A 33 -0.08 0.64 -8.65
CA GLY A 33 0.48 -0.53 -9.32
C GLY A 33 1.71 -1.08 -8.60
N GLU A 34 2.24 -2.16 -9.13
CA GLU A 34 3.45 -2.82 -8.63
C GLU A 34 4.67 -2.38 -9.45
N ILE A 35 5.77 -2.05 -8.75
CA ILE A 35 7.06 -1.73 -9.39
C ILE A 35 7.65 -3.00 -9.98
N SER A 36 8.17 -2.89 -11.20
CA SER A 36 8.97 -3.94 -11.84
C SER A 36 10.08 -3.35 -12.70
N ASN A 37 11.17 -4.12 -12.89
CA ASN A 37 12.35 -3.74 -13.67
C ASN A 37 12.99 -2.41 -13.20
N LEU A 38 13.06 -2.21 -11.89
CA LEU A 38 13.63 -1.01 -11.31
C LEU A 38 15.13 -0.90 -11.61
N LYS A 39 15.53 0.23 -12.21
CA LYS A 39 16.91 0.56 -12.50
C LYS A 39 17.23 1.96 -11.99
N LEU A 40 18.25 2.05 -11.17
CA LEU A 40 18.78 3.33 -10.71
C LEU A 40 19.98 3.71 -11.56
N HIS A 41 19.98 4.93 -12.07
CA HIS A 41 21.11 5.52 -12.77
C HIS A 41 21.89 6.49 -11.88
N ASN A 42 23.18 6.71 -12.22
CA ASN A 42 24.13 7.53 -11.44
C ASN A 42 23.67 8.98 -11.14
N ASN A 43 22.66 9.46 -11.85
CA ASN A 43 22.10 10.81 -11.68
C ASN A 43 20.86 10.84 -10.77
N ASN A 44 20.67 9.85 -9.92
CA ASN A 44 19.48 9.68 -9.09
C ASN A 44 18.17 9.60 -9.91
N ASN A 45 18.24 9.14 -11.14
CA ASN A 45 17.08 8.90 -11.97
C ASN A 45 16.66 7.44 -11.85
N MET A 46 15.40 7.21 -11.51
CA MET A 46 14.81 5.87 -11.45
C MET A 46 14.04 5.59 -12.74
N TYR A 47 14.33 4.47 -13.36
CA TYR A 47 13.60 3.92 -14.49
C TYR A 47 12.98 2.60 -14.05
N PHE A 48 11.69 2.45 -14.25
CA PHE A 48 10.95 1.26 -13.82
C PHE A 48 9.68 1.10 -14.65
N SER A 49 9.00 -0.02 -14.49
CA SER A 49 7.66 -0.21 -15.03
C SER A 49 6.68 -0.30 -13.88
N ILE A 50 5.50 0.27 -14.04
CA ILE A 50 4.33 0.03 -13.21
C ILE A 50 3.43 -0.96 -13.93
N LYS A 51 3.06 -2.01 -13.22
CA LYS A 51 2.18 -3.06 -13.74
C LYS A 51 0.98 -3.29 -12.82
N ASP A 52 -0.08 -3.77 -13.42
CA ASP A 52 -1.21 -4.43 -12.77
C ASP A 52 -1.35 -5.89 -13.30
N GLU A 53 -2.49 -6.52 -13.08
CA GLU A 53 -2.75 -7.90 -13.52
C GLU A 53 -2.73 -8.05 -15.04
N ASN A 54 -3.03 -7.00 -15.81
CA ASN A 54 -3.28 -7.08 -17.25
C ASN A 54 -2.25 -6.36 -18.10
N THR A 55 -1.62 -5.32 -17.57
CA THR A 55 -0.77 -4.43 -18.38
C THR A 55 0.37 -3.81 -17.59
N ARG A 56 1.29 -3.18 -18.31
CA ARG A 56 2.40 -2.42 -17.74
C ARG A 56 2.67 -1.15 -18.52
N ILE A 57 3.18 -0.14 -17.84
CA ILE A 57 3.64 1.12 -18.43
C ILE A 57 5.01 1.49 -17.87
N ASN A 58 5.88 2.01 -18.73
CA ASN A 58 7.20 2.51 -18.30
C ASN A 58 7.06 3.84 -17.56
N ALA A 59 7.86 4.01 -16.53
CA ALA A 59 7.89 5.19 -15.69
C ALA A 59 9.32 5.69 -15.48
N VAL A 60 9.47 7.00 -15.37
CA VAL A 60 10.72 7.66 -15.07
C VAL A 60 10.51 8.66 -13.95
N TRP A 61 11.36 8.60 -12.94
CA TRP A 61 11.39 9.56 -11.86
C TRP A 61 12.77 10.23 -11.79
N PHE A 62 12.81 11.51 -12.11
CA PHE A 62 14.05 12.30 -12.09
C PHE A 62 14.34 12.85 -10.69
N GLY A 63 15.61 12.79 -10.27
CA GLY A 63 16.04 13.32 -8.98
C GLY A 63 15.45 12.60 -7.77
N ALA A 64 15.28 11.29 -7.85
CA ALA A 64 14.79 10.45 -6.77
C ALA A 64 15.63 10.65 -5.49
N LYS A 65 15.02 11.19 -4.45
CA LYS A 65 15.71 11.50 -3.19
C LYS A 65 15.74 10.33 -2.22
N ASN A 66 14.89 9.32 -2.41
CA ASN A 66 14.77 8.19 -1.50
C ASN A 66 14.72 6.87 -2.27
N LEU A 67 15.60 5.93 -1.93
CA LEU A 67 15.85 4.70 -2.66
C LEU A 67 15.28 3.46 -1.97
N GLU A 68 14.22 3.62 -1.16
CA GLU A 68 13.60 2.53 -0.41
C GLU A 68 12.68 1.64 -1.25
N PHE A 69 12.60 1.88 -2.57
CA PHE A 69 11.74 1.12 -3.47
C PHE A 69 12.49 -0.08 -4.06
N LYS A 70 11.77 -1.18 -4.28
CA LYS A 70 12.27 -2.41 -4.92
C LYS A 70 11.21 -3.00 -5.83
N ASP A 71 11.63 -3.92 -6.70
CA ASP A 71 10.70 -4.72 -7.49
C ASP A 71 9.74 -5.49 -6.57
N GLY A 72 8.45 -5.46 -6.92
CA GLY A 72 7.37 -6.05 -6.14
C GLY A 72 6.68 -5.10 -5.15
N ASP A 73 7.24 -3.90 -4.92
CA ASP A 73 6.55 -2.91 -4.06
C ASP A 73 5.27 -2.39 -4.73
N THR A 74 4.16 -2.45 -4.02
CA THR A 74 2.93 -1.77 -4.43
C THR A 74 3.01 -0.30 -4.07
N VAL A 75 2.79 0.57 -5.06
CA VAL A 75 2.95 2.02 -4.90
C VAL A 75 1.77 2.81 -5.43
N LEU A 76 1.63 4.00 -4.87
CA LEU A 76 0.73 5.06 -5.32
C LEU A 76 1.59 6.15 -5.95
N ILE A 77 1.36 6.45 -7.23
CA ILE A 77 2.16 7.38 -8.02
C ILE A 77 1.31 8.54 -8.45
N LYS A 78 1.84 9.75 -8.25
CA LYS A 78 1.39 10.96 -8.92
C LYS A 78 2.30 11.19 -10.11
N SER A 79 1.75 11.29 -11.32
CA SER A 79 2.52 11.39 -12.55
C SER A 79 1.79 12.15 -13.63
N LYS A 80 2.48 12.47 -14.71
CA LYS A 80 1.90 12.90 -15.98
C LYS A 80 2.27 11.91 -17.08
N VAL A 81 1.41 11.78 -18.06
CA VAL A 81 1.73 11.00 -19.26
C VAL A 81 2.61 11.84 -20.18
N ASN A 82 3.71 11.26 -20.60
CA ASN A 82 4.65 11.88 -21.54
C ASN A 82 4.73 11.01 -22.80
N PHE A 83 4.62 11.64 -23.95
CA PHE A 83 4.81 10.98 -25.23
C PHE A 83 6.20 11.33 -25.79
N TYR A 84 7.04 10.32 -25.95
CA TYR A 84 8.38 10.48 -26.51
C TYR A 84 8.32 10.31 -28.04
N TYR A 85 8.07 11.39 -28.74
CA TYR A 85 7.81 11.38 -30.18
C TYR A 85 8.89 10.71 -31.05
N PRO A 86 10.22 10.75 -30.69
CA PRO A 86 11.24 10.12 -31.52
C PRO A 86 11.09 8.60 -31.67
N ARG A 87 10.50 7.94 -30.65
CA ARG A 87 10.21 6.50 -30.66
C ARG A 87 8.74 6.17 -30.82
N GLY A 88 7.84 7.16 -30.73
CA GLY A 88 6.41 6.93 -30.74
C GLY A 88 5.91 6.16 -29.49
N GLU A 89 6.60 6.30 -28.38
CA GLU A 89 6.31 5.61 -27.12
C GLU A 89 5.76 6.60 -26.09
N TYR A 90 4.92 6.12 -25.18
CA TYR A 90 4.48 6.90 -24.04
C TYR A 90 4.99 6.28 -22.74
N ASN A 91 5.22 7.13 -21.76
CA ASN A 91 5.67 6.75 -20.42
C ASN A 91 5.10 7.69 -19.37
N LEU A 92 5.29 7.32 -18.10
CA LEU A 92 4.92 8.15 -16.97
C LEU A 92 6.13 8.98 -16.52
N LEU A 93 5.95 10.29 -16.45
CA LEU A 93 6.86 11.16 -15.72
C LEU A 93 6.35 11.28 -14.28
N VAL A 94 7.06 10.62 -13.37
CA VAL A 94 6.68 10.55 -11.95
C VAL A 94 7.02 11.88 -11.27
N MET A 95 6.05 12.44 -10.56
CA MET A 95 6.19 13.65 -9.74
C MET A 95 6.32 13.31 -8.26
N ASP A 96 5.55 12.32 -7.81
CA ASP A 96 5.58 11.80 -6.44
C ASP A 96 5.29 10.29 -6.43
N ILE A 97 5.88 9.58 -5.48
CA ILE A 97 5.68 8.14 -5.30
C ILE A 97 5.71 7.78 -3.82
N ARG A 98 4.79 6.92 -3.39
CA ARG A 98 4.75 6.40 -2.02
C ARG A 98 4.32 4.94 -2.01
N LYS A 99 4.82 4.20 -1.03
CA LYS A 99 4.39 2.80 -0.82
C LYS A 99 2.94 2.75 -0.36
N ASP A 100 2.17 1.82 -0.91
CA ASP A 100 0.82 1.50 -0.43
C ASP A 100 0.90 0.58 0.80
N ARG A 101 1.28 1.17 1.95
CA ARG A 101 1.40 0.44 3.22
C ARG A 101 0.07 -0.15 3.71
N ILE A 102 -1.05 0.45 3.32
CA ILE A 102 -2.39 -0.05 3.74
C ILE A 102 -2.67 -1.37 3.03
N GLY A 103 -2.42 -1.46 1.73
CA GLY A 103 -2.56 -2.69 0.96
C GLY A 103 -1.64 -3.81 1.48
N GLU A 104 -0.38 -3.50 1.78
CA GLU A 104 0.59 -4.47 2.32
C GLU A 104 0.19 -5.00 3.70
N LEU A 105 -0.25 -4.13 4.61
CA LEU A 105 -0.74 -4.54 5.93
C LEU A 105 -2.00 -5.41 5.85
N TYR A 106 -2.92 -5.07 4.96
CA TYR A 106 -4.12 -5.86 4.75
C TYR A 106 -3.81 -7.23 4.17
N GLN A 107 -2.88 -7.32 3.23
CA GLN A 107 -2.41 -8.59 2.69
C GLN A 107 -1.79 -9.48 3.79
N LYS A 108 -0.88 -8.93 4.59
CA LYS A 108 -0.29 -9.64 5.75
C LYS A 108 -1.35 -10.11 6.75
N PHE A 109 -2.39 -9.30 6.97
CA PHE A 109 -3.53 -9.69 7.81
C PHE A 109 -4.27 -10.90 7.22
N LEU A 110 -4.55 -10.90 5.91
CA LEU A 110 -5.23 -12.02 5.25
C LEU A 110 -4.40 -13.30 5.30
N GLU A 111 -3.11 -13.22 5.02
CA GLU A 111 -2.18 -14.36 5.10
C GLU A 111 -2.11 -14.93 6.51
N LEU A 112 -1.99 -14.07 7.53
CA LEU A 112 -1.99 -14.50 8.94
C LEU A 112 -3.33 -15.13 9.33
N LYS A 113 -4.45 -14.55 8.92
CA LYS A 113 -5.79 -15.09 9.16
C LYS A 113 -5.92 -16.48 8.56
N GLU A 114 -5.56 -16.67 7.30
CA GLU A 114 -5.62 -17.97 6.62
C GLU A 114 -4.73 -19.01 7.31
N LYS A 115 -3.51 -18.62 7.72
CA LYS A 115 -2.61 -19.48 8.48
C LYS A 115 -3.24 -19.95 9.78
N LEU A 116 -3.78 -19.05 10.59
CA LEU A 116 -4.41 -19.36 11.86
C LEU A 116 -5.70 -20.19 11.69
N GLU A 117 -6.43 -20.01 10.60
CA GLU A 117 -7.59 -20.79 10.24
C GLU A 117 -7.20 -22.24 9.88
N LYS A 118 -6.13 -22.44 9.10
CA LYS A 118 -5.57 -23.77 8.79
C LYS A 118 -5.05 -24.49 10.04
N GLU A 119 -4.49 -23.76 11.00
CA GLU A 119 -4.09 -24.29 12.31
C GLU A 119 -5.30 -24.65 13.21
N GLY A 120 -6.53 -24.33 12.75
CA GLY A 120 -7.78 -24.67 13.46
C GLY A 120 -8.11 -23.77 14.67
N LEU A 121 -7.36 -22.68 14.89
CA LEU A 121 -7.54 -21.81 16.07
C LEU A 121 -8.90 -21.13 16.16
N PHE A 122 -9.59 -21.00 15.01
CA PHE A 122 -10.95 -20.43 14.97
C PHE A 122 -12.06 -21.47 15.07
N ALA A 123 -11.72 -22.74 15.17
CA ALA A 123 -12.70 -23.83 15.19
C ALA A 123 -13.64 -23.71 16.40
N PRO A 124 -14.97 -23.92 16.22
CA PRO A 124 -15.95 -23.78 17.29
C PRO A 124 -15.69 -24.65 18.52
N GLN A 125 -15.03 -25.80 18.33
CA GLN A 125 -14.67 -26.74 19.39
C GLN A 125 -13.71 -26.15 20.44
N TYR A 126 -12.92 -25.14 20.08
CA TYR A 126 -12.00 -24.46 21.01
C TYR A 126 -12.66 -23.27 21.71
N LYS A 127 -13.85 -22.85 21.28
CA LYS A 127 -14.56 -21.74 21.88
C LYS A 127 -15.27 -22.20 23.15
N LYS A 128 -14.94 -21.55 24.26
CA LYS A 128 -15.62 -21.80 25.56
C LYS A 128 -16.70 -20.74 25.79
N SER A 129 -17.77 -21.13 26.46
CA SER A 129 -18.79 -20.17 26.89
C SER A 129 -18.21 -19.23 27.95
N ILE A 130 -18.62 -17.96 27.88
CA ILE A 130 -18.20 -16.95 28.87
C ILE A 130 -18.95 -17.25 30.20
N PRO A 131 -18.23 -17.43 31.32
CA PRO A 131 -18.86 -17.68 32.60
C PRO A 131 -19.64 -16.44 33.06
N LYS A 132 -20.80 -16.66 33.72
CA LYS A 132 -21.62 -15.57 34.26
C LYS A 132 -20.90 -14.78 35.35
N PHE A 133 -20.09 -15.46 36.18
CA PHE A 133 -19.32 -14.87 37.27
C PHE A 133 -17.89 -15.42 37.21
N SER A 134 -16.95 -14.57 36.78
CA SER A 134 -15.52 -14.94 36.68
C SER A 134 -14.80 -14.52 37.95
N GLN A 135 -14.36 -15.50 38.76
CA GLN A 135 -13.55 -15.21 39.95
C GLN A 135 -12.12 -14.80 39.64
N ASN A 136 -11.59 -15.24 38.50
CA ASN A 136 -10.26 -14.89 38.05
C ASN A 136 -10.34 -14.20 36.68
N ILE A 137 -9.83 -12.97 36.57
CA ILE A 137 -9.84 -12.15 35.36
C ILE A 137 -8.39 -11.87 34.97
N GLY A 138 -8.00 -12.33 33.79
CA GLY A 138 -6.70 -12.00 33.19
C GLY A 138 -6.80 -10.70 32.39
N VAL A 139 -5.88 -9.77 32.61
CA VAL A 139 -5.77 -8.52 31.86
C VAL A 139 -4.41 -8.47 31.18
N ILE A 140 -4.39 -8.42 29.85
CA ILE A 140 -3.18 -8.30 29.06
C ILE A 140 -3.06 -6.83 28.62
N THR A 141 -2.12 -6.09 29.20
CA THR A 141 -1.93 -4.67 28.93
C THR A 141 -0.55 -4.18 29.40
N ALA A 142 -0.21 -2.92 29.11
CA ALA A 142 0.98 -2.31 29.70
C ALA A 142 0.89 -2.27 31.24
N GLN A 143 2.00 -2.53 31.92
CA GLN A 143 2.04 -2.60 33.38
C GLN A 143 1.71 -1.26 34.05
N THR A 144 1.96 -0.16 33.37
CA THR A 144 1.73 1.21 33.84
C THR A 144 0.85 1.95 32.85
N GLY A 145 -0.12 2.72 33.35
CA GLY A 145 -0.99 3.55 32.51
C GLY A 145 -2.40 3.72 33.06
N ALA A 146 -3.15 4.65 32.50
CA ALA A 146 -4.53 4.92 32.91
C ALA A 146 -5.45 3.73 32.70
N ALA A 147 -5.27 2.96 31.59
CA ALA A 147 -6.13 1.86 31.23
C ALA A 147 -6.17 0.76 32.30
N ILE A 148 -5.02 0.31 32.83
CA ILE A 148 -4.99 -0.70 33.87
C ILE A 148 -5.61 -0.23 35.17
N GLN A 149 -5.41 1.06 35.53
CA GLN A 149 -6.03 1.64 36.72
C GLN A 149 -7.55 1.70 36.61
N ASP A 150 -8.09 2.09 35.46
CA ASP A 150 -9.53 2.18 35.23
C ASP A 150 -10.19 0.79 35.21
N ILE A 151 -9.55 -0.20 34.58
CA ILE A 151 -10.01 -1.59 34.57
C ILE A 151 -10.07 -2.12 36.01
N THR A 152 -8.97 -1.97 36.77
CA THR A 152 -8.87 -2.47 38.14
C THR A 152 -9.91 -1.81 39.05
N ARG A 153 -10.01 -0.48 39.00
CA ARG A 153 -11.03 0.26 39.80
C ARG A 153 -12.45 -0.15 39.44
N THR A 154 -12.74 -0.35 38.16
CA THR A 154 -14.06 -0.71 37.71
C THR A 154 -14.45 -2.12 38.16
N ILE A 155 -13.54 -3.09 38.05
CA ILE A 155 -13.77 -4.47 38.50
C ILE A 155 -13.93 -4.49 40.02
N GLN A 156 -13.02 -3.89 40.78
CA GLN A 156 -13.07 -3.86 42.25
C GLN A 156 -14.34 -3.21 42.77
N ARG A 157 -14.84 -2.16 42.10
CA ARG A 157 -16.11 -1.50 42.50
C ARG A 157 -17.33 -2.38 42.23
N ARG A 158 -17.35 -3.15 41.12
CA ARG A 158 -18.54 -3.91 40.70
C ARG A 158 -18.53 -5.37 41.17
N PHE A 159 -17.34 -5.94 41.29
CA PHE A 159 -17.16 -7.33 41.66
C PHE A 159 -15.88 -7.52 42.48
N PRO A 160 -15.88 -7.09 43.76
CA PRO A 160 -14.68 -7.01 44.61
C PRO A 160 -14.05 -8.36 44.94
N ILE A 161 -14.77 -9.47 44.76
CA ILE A 161 -14.27 -10.82 45.02
C ILE A 161 -13.46 -11.40 43.84
N ALA A 162 -13.37 -10.69 42.71
CA ALA A 162 -12.61 -11.15 41.58
C ALA A 162 -11.10 -10.90 41.77
N ASN A 163 -10.31 -11.93 41.50
CA ASN A 163 -8.87 -11.82 41.40
C ASN A 163 -8.46 -11.25 40.01
N ILE A 164 -7.67 -10.20 39.99
CA ILE A 164 -7.20 -9.60 38.75
C ILE A 164 -5.74 -9.99 38.56
N ASN A 165 -5.45 -10.75 37.50
CA ASN A 165 -4.10 -11.13 37.11
C ASN A 165 -3.66 -10.27 35.91
N VAL A 166 -2.67 -9.42 36.10
CA VAL A 166 -2.14 -8.54 35.06
C VAL A 166 -0.94 -9.20 34.37
N TYR A 167 -1.05 -9.39 33.05
CA TYR A 167 0.03 -9.88 32.19
C TYR A 167 0.57 -8.68 31.41
N SER A 168 1.77 -8.25 31.79
CA SER A 168 2.41 -7.08 31.17
C SER A 168 2.88 -7.37 29.76
N THR A 169 2.46 -6.53 28.80
CA THR A 169 2.91 -6.59 27.41
C THR A 169 2.87 -5.22 26.78
N LEU A 170 3.61 -5.01 25.70
CA LEU A 170 3.51 -3.82 24.88
C LEU A 170 2.20 -3.89 24.06
N VAL A 171 1.36 -2.86 24.18
CA VAL A 171 0.10 -2.75 23.41
C VAL A 171 0.17 -1.74 22.28
N GLN A 172 1.23 -0.95 22.23
CA GLN A 172 1.56 0.03 21.18
C GLN A 172 3.08 0.12 21.01
N GLY A 173 3.52 0.44 19.79
CA GLY A 173 4.92 0.51 19.43
C GLY A 173 5.48 -0.83 18.90
N GLU A 174 6.70 -0.75 18.33
CA GLU A 174 7.49 -1.90 17.92
C GLU A 174 8.24 -2.52 19.10
#